data_5ae34e56fb88be46d34173ba7c9ba39d
#
_entry.id   5ae34e56fb88be46d34173ba7c9ba39d
#
_cell.length_a   1.000
_cell.length_b   1.000
_cell.length_c   1.000
_cell.angle_alpha   90.00
_cell.angle_beta   90.00
_cell.angle_gamma   90.00
#
_symmetry.space_group_name_H-M   'P 1'
#
loop_
_entity.id
_entity.type
_entity.pdbx_description
1 polymer ?
#
loop_
_entity_poly.entity_id
_entity_poly.type
_entity_poly.pdbx_seq_one_letter_code
_entity_poly.pdbx_strand_id
1 'polypeptide(L)'
;MVGQGAEMSLTEIMSRFPSDMVFGVATSSYQIEGTAHGGCGASHWDSFARQPGAITDGSDGAAACDHYNRYAEDLDLVADGGFGAYRFSFSWPRLLPQSDKEVNADGLAFYDRLLDAMLERGLQPFATLYHWDLPQRHADNGGWQNRDVTGWFADYTDLVIRHFGDRLASVAPVNEPWCVSFLSHYWGHHAPGLCDLAATARSMHHVQLAHGRSIEVMRGHGQQNLGCVLNKEFAVPVDGSELAAEKTYLFDGIYNRWFEESTFRGRYPEEVLALFGEHMPDGYEDDLGLISAPLDWAGSNYYTRSVIAPDAGEPHLGFRCVRGDLPKTDMGWEIDPEGLAFFLRRMARDYAPGLPLYVTENGMANADMVNAAGEVHDPERVAYFEGHLAALAALIDEDVPLKGYFAWSLLDNYEWAFGYSKRFGIVHVDYDSMVRTPKQSWHAWRAALEAC
;
A
#
# COMPACT_ATOMS: atom_id res chain seq x y z
N MET A 1 37.86 10.14 5.39
CA MET A 1 37.24 11.46 5.16
C MET A 1 36.29 11.25 3.96
N VAL A 2 35.06 10.90 4.25
CA VAL A 2 33.98 10.87 3.26
C VAL A 2 33.57 12.32 3.08
N GLY A 3 33.68 12.82 1.85
CA GLY A 3 33.31 14.20 1.53
C GLY A 3 31.84 14.44 1.87
N GLN A 4 31.58 15.46 2.68
CA GLN A 4 30.27 16.10 2.77
C GLN A 4 30.02 16.76 1.40
N GLY A 5 29.43 16.02 0.46
CA GLY A 5 28.64 16.63 -0.60
C GLY A 5 27.48 17.30 0.11
N ALA A 6 27.23 18.56 -0.15
CA ALA A 6 26.03 19.24 0.34
C ALA A 6 24.81 18.40 -0.05
N GLU A 7 24.07 17.88 0.94
CA GLU A 7 22.83 17.17 0.71
C GLU A 7 21.89 18.16 0.02
N MET A 8 21.35 17.77 -1.15
CA MET A 8 20.39 18.62 -1.88
C MET A 8 19.11 18.73 -1.06
N SER A 9 18.58 19.93 -0.95
CA SER A 9 17.26 20.16 -0.35
C SER A 9 16.15 19.52 -1.18
N LEU A 10 15.01 19.26 -0.56
CA LEU A 10 13.83 18.70 -1.25
C LEU A 10 13.48 19.53 -2.49
N THR A 11 13.53 20.86 -2.42
CA THR A 11 13.27 21.76 -3.54
C THR A 11 14.25 21.55 -4.71
N GLU A 12 15.53 21.42 -4.42
CA GLU A 12 16.55 21.18 -5.47
C GLU A 12 16.36 19.82 -6.13
N ILE A 13 16.01 18.78 -5.34
CA ILE A 13 15.74 17.43 -5.87
C ILE A 13 14.50 17.46 -6.76
N MET A 14 13.42 18.11 -6.31
CA MET A 14 12.15 18.18 -7.03
C MET A 14 12.29 18.84 -8.40
N SER A 15 13.16 19.86 -8.54
CA SER A 15 13.42 20.52 -9.82
C SER A 15 14.03 19.62 -10.92
N ARG A 16 14.48 18.42 -10.56
CA ARG A 16 15.02 17.43 -11.51
C ARG A 16 13.94 16.56 -12.16
N PHE A 17 12.73 16.53 -11.61
CA PHE A 17 11.65 15.74 -12.17
C PHE A 17 10.97 16.47 -13.32
N PRO A 18 10.43 15.72 -14.32
CA PRO A 18 9.62 16.30 -15.39
C PRO A 18 8.38 17.02 -14.82
N SER A 19 7.98 18.12 -15.48
CA SER A 19 6.82 18.92 -15.06
C SER A 19 5.47 18.18 -15.16
N ASP A 20 5.42 17.05 -15.86
CA ASP A 20 4.25 16.17 -15.97
C ASP A 20 4.23 15.04 -14.91
N MET A 21 5.21 15.01 -14.02
CA MET A 21 5.23 14.04 -12.94
C MET A 21 4.17 14.35 -11.89
N VAL A 22 3.39 13.34 -11.50
CA VAL A 22 2.33 13.47 -10.50
C VAL A 22 2.91 13.31 -9.10
N PHE A 23 2.75 14.34 -8.27
CA PHE A 23 3.05 14.24 -6.85
C PHE A 23 1.75 14.26 -6.04
N GLY A 24 1.60 13.25 -5.18
CA GLY A 24 0.41 13.07 -4.37
C GLY A 24 0.73 12.60 -2.96
N VAL A 25 -0.32 12.46 -2.19
CA VAL A 25 -0.31 11.81 -0.87
C VAL A 25 -1.30 10.66 -0.86
N ALA A 26 -1.04 9.66 -0.02
CA ALA A 26 -1.85 8.45 0.06
C ALA A 26 -2.48 8.26 1.46
N THR A 27 -3.62 7.59 1.48
CA THR A 27 -4.33 7.13 2.68
C THR A 27 -5.07 5.82 2.38
N SER A 28 -5.68 5.20 3.40
CA SER A 28 -6.63 4.10 3.21
C SER A 28 -7.87 4.26 4.09
N SER A 29 -8.99 3.71 3.64
CA SER A 29 -10.30 3.88 4.25
C SER A 29 -10.36 3.47 5.71
N TYR A 30 -9.96 2.23 6.04
CA TYR A 30 -10.03 1.72 7.42
C TYR A 30 -9.13 2.51 8.38
N GLN A 31 -8.00 3.00 7.88
CA GLN A 31 -7.00 3.71 8.71
C GLN A 31 -7.42 5.14 9.06
N ILE A 32 -8.29 5.79 8.28
CA ILE A 32 -8.62 7.20 8.50
C ILE A 32 -10.11 7.51 8.65
N GLU A 33 -11.02 6.76 8.03
CA GLU A 33 -12.44 7.16 7.92
C GLU A 33 -13.21 7.09 9.25
N GLY A 34 -12.97 6.05 10.04
CA GLY A 34 -13.77 5.69 11.19
C GLY A 34 -14.98 4.82 10.83
N THR A 35 -14.97 3.55 11.27
CA THR A 35 -16.04 2.58 10.96
C THR A 35 -17.32 2.82 11.76
N ALA A 36 -17.27 3.65 12.82
CA ALA A 36 -18.45 4.03 13.61
C ALA A 36 -19.46 4.91 12.86
N HIS A 37 -19.09 5.43 11.67
CA HIS A 37 -19.89 6.41 10.94
C HIS A 37 -20.51 5.86 9.65
N GLY A 38 -21.63 6.45 9.21
CA GLY A 38 -22.23 6.23 7.90
C GLY A 38 -22.72 4.82 7.63
N GLY A 39 -23.11 4.08 8.67
CA GLY A 39 -23.65 2.73 8.52
C GLY A 39 -22.62 1.71 8.01
N CYS A 40 -21.33 1.92 8.25
CA CYS A 40 -20.28 0.97 7.87
C CYS A 40 -20.52 -0.39 8.52
N GLY A 41 -20.40 -1.47 7.74
CA GLY A 41 -20.47 -2.84 8.24
C GLY A 41 -19.16 -3.26 8.93
N ALA A 42 -19.21 -4.34 9.68
CA ALA A 42 -18.01 -4.90 10.30
C ALA A 42 -17.08 -5.51 9.26
N SER A 43 -15.78 -5.31 9.45
CA SER A 43 -14.70 -5.95 8.73
C SER A 43 -14.01 -7.03 9.58
N HIS A 44 -13.21 -7.87 8.95
CA HIS A 44 -12.38 -8.83 9.70
C HIS A 44 -11.30 -8.12 10.56
N TRP A 45 -10.92 -6.87 10.25
CA TRP A 45 -10.06 -6.07 11.12
C TRP A 45 -10.72 -5.70 12.43
N ASP A 46 -12.04 -5.39 12.42
CA ASP A 46 -12.78 -5.13 13.65
C ASP A 46 -12.82 -6.37 14.56
N SER A 47 -12.92 -7.56 13.98
CA SER A 47 -12.86 -8.83 14.73
C SER A 47 -11.46 -9.17 15.20
N PHE A 48 -10.45 -8.91 14.40
CA PHE A 48 -9.04 -9.11 14.73
C PHE A 48 -8.62 -8.17 15.87
N ALA A 49 -9.00 -6.90 15.82
CA ALA A 49 -8.67 -5.91 16.85
C ALA A 49 -9.24 -6.25 18.24
N ARG A 50 -10.35 -6.99 18.30
CA ARG A 50 -10.93 -7.48 19.58
C ARG A 50 -10.16 -8.65 20.19
N GLN A 51 -9.23 -9.27 19.46
CA GLN A 51 -8.44 -10.38 20.00
C GLN A 51 -7.36 -9.83 20.96
N PRO A 52 -7.21 -10.35 22.16
CA PRO A 52 -6.20 -9.90 23.10
C PRO A 52 -4.79 -9.99 22.51
N GLY A 53 -4.07 -8.87 22.48
CA GLY A 53 -2.69 -8.79 21.98
C GLY A 53 -2.53 -8.72 20.46
N ALA A 54 -3.62 -8.72 19.67
CA ALA A 54 -3.56 -8.55 18.24
C ALA A 54 -3.13 -7.14 17.82
N ILE A 55 -3.57 -6.13 18.59
CA ILE A 55 -3.18 -4.73 18.37
C ILE A 55 -2.32 -4.27 19.54
N THR A 56 -1.18 -3.66 19.26
CA THR A 56 -0.15 -3.29 20.24
C THR A 56 -0.68 -2.39 21.37
N ASP A 57 -1.52 -1.42 21.03
CA ASP A 57 -2.13 -0.49 22.00
C ASP A 57 -3.58 -0.85 22.37
N GLY A 58 -4.12 -1.96 21.82
CA GLY A 58 -5.48 -2.43 22.08
C GLY A 58 -6.57 -1.58 21.41
N SER A 59 -6.23 -0.68 20.51
CA SER A 59 -7.17 0.18 19.78
C SER A 59 -7.83 -0.55 18.58
N ASP A 60 -8.80 0.13 17.96
CA ASP A 60 -9.50 -0.31 16.76
C ASP A 60 -9.70 0.86 15.77
N GLY A 61 -10.27 0.57 14.59
CA GLY A 61 -10.54 1.54 13.55
C GLY A 61 -11.87 2.30 13.70
N ALA A 62 -12.56 2.22 14.85
CA ALA A 62 -13.90 2.79 14.99
C ALA A 62 -13.91 4.31 14.85
N ALA A 63 -12.95 5.00 15.47
CA ALA A 63 -12.77 6.46 15.35
C ALA A 63 -11.80 6.81 14.21
N ALA A 64 -10.70 6.08 14.09
CA ALA A 64 -9.59 6.36 13.18
C ALA A 64 -9.16 7.85 13.24
N CYS A 65 -9.24 8.57 12.12
CA CYS A 65 -8.99 10.00 12.06
C CYS A 65 -10.28 10.82 11.85
N ASP A 66 -11.44 10.21 11.97
CA ASP A 66 -12.74 10.86 11.72
C ASP A 66 -12.83 11.51 10.31
N HIS A 67 -12.11 10.94 9.33
CA HIS A 67 -12.10 11.47 7.96
C HIS A 67 -13.49 11.46 7.34
N TYR A 68 -14.36 10.51 7.70
CA TYR A 68 -15.75 10.48 7.24
C TYR A 68 -16.47 11.82 7.44
N ASN A 69 -16.23 12.50 8.56
CA ASN A 69 -16.81 13.81 8.86
C ASN A 69 -15.90 15.00 8.47
N ARG A 70 -14.57 14.76 8.36
CA ARG A 70 -13.55 15.82 8.18
C ARG A 70 -12.87 15.79 6.81
N TYR A 71 -13.39 15.02 5.85
CA TYR A 71 -12.76 14.84 4.53
C TYR A 71 -12.46 16.19 3.81
N ALA A 72 -13.32 17.19 3.99
CA ALA A 72 -13.11 18.49 3.35
C ALA A 72 -11.88 19.21 3.91
N GLU A 73 -11.69 19.22 5.24
CA GLU A 73 -10.50 19.74 5.93
C GLU A 73 -9.23 18.99 5.49
N ASP A 74 -9.31 17.67 5.41
CA ASP A 74 -8.18 16.83 5.01
C ASP A 74 -7.81 17.07 3.53
N LEU A 75 -8.79 17.26 2.65
CA LEU A 75 -8.53 17.59 1.24
C LEU A 75 -8.00 19.02 1.06
N ASP A 76 -8.37 19.98 1.92
CA ASP A 76 -7.76 21.31 1.95
C ASP A 76 -6.26 21.19 2.24
N LEU A 77 -5.85 20.31 3.18
CA LEU A 77 -4.44 20.06 3.48
C LEU A 77 -3.68 19.45 2.29
N VAL A 78 -4.34 18.61 1.48
CA VAL A 78 -3.73 18.09 0.24
C VAL A 78 -3.50 19.20 -0.77
N ALA A 79 -4.54 20.00 -1.05
CA ALA A 79 -4.47 21.09 -2.03
C ALA A 79 -3.52 22.21 -1.59
N ASP A 80 -3.60 22.63 -0.33
CA ASP A 80 -2.73 23.66 0.26
C ASP A 80 -1.26 23.22 0.33
N GLY A 81 -1.02 21.91 0.41
CA GLY A 81 0.30 21.30 0.31
C GLY A 81 0.89 21.30 -1.10
N GLY A 82 0.12 21.73 -2.12
CA GLY A 82 0.55 21.76 -3.52
C GLY A 82 0.50 20.42 -4.23
N PHE A 83 -0.07 19.37 -3.61
CA PHE A 83 -0.18 18.04 -4.23
C PHE A 83 -1.24 18.04 -5.33
N GLY A 84 -0.93 17.41 -6.47
CA GLY A 84 -1.83 17.32 -7.63
C GLY A 84 -2.74 16.08 -7.62
N ALA A 85 -2.51 15.13 -6.71
CA ALA A 85 -3.26 13.88 -6.63
C ALA A 85 -3.47 13.44 -5.18
N TYR A 86 -4.59 12.75 -4.97
CA TYR A 86 -4.88 12.08 -3.70
C TYR A 86 -5.19 10.62 -3.95
N ARG A 87 -4.40 9.72 -3.33
CA ARG A 87 -4.63 8.29 -3.38
C ARG A 87 -5.38 7.84 -2.12
N PHE A 88 -6.52 7.19 -2.33
CA PHE A 88 -7.42 6.73 -1.29
C PHE A 88 -7.94 5.33 -1.61
N SER A 89 -8.61 4.67 -0.66
CA SER A 89 -9.31 3.43 -0.93
C SER A 89 -10.81 3.54 -0.65
N PHE A 90 -11.61 2.81 -1.41
CA PHE A 90 -13.00 2.56 -1.04
C PHE A 90 -13.06 1.51 0.08
N SER A 91 -14.01 1.67 0.98
CA SER A 91 -14.31 0.66 2.01
C SER A 91 -15.42 -0.28 1.53
N TRP A 92 -15.07 -1.54 1.30
CA TRP A 92 -16.04 -2.56 0.92
C TRP A 92 -17.15 -2.74 1.97
N PRO A 93 -16.84 -2.89 3.29
CA PRO A 93 -17.89 -2.97 4.31
C PRO A 93 -18.73 -1.70 4.46
N ARG A 94 -18.23 -0.52 4.06
CA ARG A 94 -19.05 0.71 4.05
C ARG A 94 -20.07 0.71 2.92
N LEU A 95 -19.69 0.25 1.73
CA LEU A 95 -20.59 0.21 0.58
C LEU A 95 -21.57 -0.94 0.64
N LEU A 96 -21.16 -2.10 1.18
CA LEU A 96 -21.96 -3.32 1.28
C LEU A 96 -21.93 -3.88 2.71
N PRO A 97 -22.59 -3.24 3.69
CA PRO A 97 -22.44 -3.55 5.11
C PRO A 97 -23.06 -4.89 5.52
N GLN A 98 -24.20 -5.26 4.95
CA GLN A 98 -25.00 -6.41 5.41
C GLN A 98 -25.01 -7.57 4.41
N SER A 99 -25.00 -7.27 3.12
CA SER A 99 -25.06 -8.28 2.05
C SER A 99 -24.46 -7.73 0.76
N ASP A 100 -24.20 -8.59 -0.22
CA ASP A 100 -23.69 -8.19 -1.54
C ASP A 100 -24.77 -7.57 -2.46
N LYS A 101 -26.01 -7.48 -1.97
CA LYS A 101 -27.14 -6.96 -2.74
C LYS A 101 -27.70 -5.65 -2.18
N GLU A 102 -27.41 -5.36 -0.92
CA GLU A 102 -27.95 -4.19 -0.23
C GLU A 102 -26.88 -3.11 -0.12
N VAL A 103 -26.97 -2.13 -1.01
CA VAL A 103 -26.02 -1.02 -1.07
C VAL A 103 -26.35 0.01 -0.01
N ASN A 104 -25.36 0.43 0.76
CA ASN A 104 -25.49 1.48 1.75
C ASN A 104 -25.55 2.85 1.10
N ALA A 105 -26.72 3.51 1.16
CA ALA A 105 -26.92 4.83 0.58
C ALA A 105 -26.02 5.92 1.21
N ASP A 106 -25.77 5.85 2.52
CA ASP A 106 -24.88 6.80 3.22
C ASP A 106 -23.41 6.60 2.79
N GLY A 107 -23.00 5.35 2.55
CA GLY A 107 -21.70 5.01 2.01
C GLY A 107 -21.50 5.53 0.59
N LEU A 108 -22.48 5.35 -0.30
CA LEU A 108 -22.45 5.93 -1.64
C LEU A 108 -22.36 7.45 -1.59
N ALA A 109 -23.22 8.10 -0.80
CA ALA A 109 -23.27 9.55 -0.68
C ALA A 109 -21.98 10.13 -0.08
N PHE A 110 -21.29 9.38 0.79
CA PHE A 110 -19.99 9.80 1.31
C PHE A 110 -18.93 9.84 0.21
N TYR A 111 -18.80 8.76 -0.58
CA TYR A 111 -17.80 8.75 -1.66
C TYR A 111 -18.16 9.68 -2.81
N ASP A 112 -19.44 9.95 -3.07
CA ASP A 112 -19.86 11.01 -4.00
C ASP A 112 -19.31 12.38 -3.55
N ARG A 113 -19.56 12.74 -2.29
CA ARG A 113 -19.07 14.01 -1.73
C ARG A 113 -17.54 14.08 -1.70
N LEU A 114 -16.86 12.98 -1.37
CA LEU A 114 -15.40 12.92 -1.33
C LEU A 114 -14.80 13.17 -2.72
N LEU A 115 -15.31 12.47 -3.74
CA LEU A 115 -14.82 12.62 -5.11
C LEU A 115 -15.13 14.01 -5.69
N ASP A 116 -16.32 14.52 -5.47
CA ASP A 116 -16.67 15.88 -5.91
C ASP A 116 -15.76 16.93 -5.25
N ALA A 117 -15.52 16.80 -3.95
CA ALA A 117 -14.63 17.69 -3.22
C ALA A 117 -13.15 17.60 -3.68
N MET A 118 -12.69 16.41 -4.12
CA MET A 118 -11.37 16.25 -4.75
C MET A 118 -11.30 17.01 -6.08
N LEU A 119 -12.29 16.78 -6.95
CA LEU A 119 -12.35 17.42 -8.27
C LEU A 119 -12.48 18.95 -8.18
N GLU A 120 -13.29 19.45 -7.24
CA GLU A 120 -13.42 20.89 -6.97
C GLU A 120 -12.09 21.57 -6.59
N ARG A 121 -11.17 20.80 -5.98
CA ARG A 121 -9.82 21.25 -5.61
C ARG A 121 -8.78 20.97 -6.70
N GLY A 122 -9.18 20.42 -7.84
CA GLY A 122 -8.28 20.07 -8.94
C GLY A 122 -7.40 18.84 -8.65
N LEU A 123 -7.74 18.04 -7.63
CA LEU A 123 -7.02 16.83 -7.27
C LEU A 123 -7.41 15.67 -8.18
N GLN A 124 -6.41 14.90 -8.63
CA GLN A 124 -6.65 13.66 -9.37
C GLN A 124 -6.97 12.52 -8.40
N PRO A 125 -8.17 11.86 -8.51
CA PRO A 125 -8.53 10.74 -7.65
C PRO A 125 -7.84 9.44 -8.11
N PHE A 126 -6.88 8.95 -7.33
CA PHE A 126 -6.25 7.64 -7.50
C PHE A 126 -6.91 6.66 -6.52
N ALA A 127 -7.68 5.73 -7.03
CA ALA A 127 -8.49 4.83 -6.21
C ALA A 127 -7.85 3.44 -6.08
N THR A 128 -7.93 2.89 -4.87
CA THR A 128 -7.72 1.48 -4.59
C THR A 128 -9.07 0.87 -4.18
N LEU A 129 -9.47 -0.25 -4.78
CA LEU A 129 -10.75 -0.86 -4.45
C LEU A 129 -10.70 -1.61 -3.12
N TYR A 130 -9.56 -2.20 -2.78
CA TYR A 130 -9.37 -2.97 -1.57
C TYR A 130 -8.05 -2.63 -0.89
N HIS A 131 -8.15 -2.08 0.32
CA HIS A 131 -7.00 -1.81 1.20
C HIS A 131 -7.23 -2.46 2.56
N TRP A 132 -7.49 -3.77 2.50
CA TRP A 132 -7.44 -4.76 3.56
C TRP A 132 -8.71 -4.90 4.44
N ASP A 133 -9.72 -4.11 4.24
CA ASP A 133 -10.98 -4.15 5.00
C ASP A 133 -12.02 -5.10 4.38
N LEU A 134 -11.78 -6.42 4.51
CA LEU A 134 -12.70 -7.45 4.05
C LEU A 134 -13.98 -7.47 4.92
N PRO A 135 -15.19 -7.42 4.33
CA PRO A 135 -16.40 -7.57 5.10
C PRO A 135 -16.41 -8.85 5.95
N GLN A 136 -16.81 -8.75 7.21
CA GLN A 136 -16.77 -9.86 8.16
C GLN A 136 -17.49 -11.09 7.64
N ARG A 137 -18.64 -10.92 6.97
CA ARG A 137 -19.39 -12.05 6.38
C ARG A 137 -18.60 -12.86 5.37
N HIS A 138 -17.69 -12.22 4.61
CA HIS A 138 -16.81 -12.93 3.67
C HIS A 138 -15.67 -13.62 4.43
N ALA A 139 -15.13 -12.99 5.46
CA ALA A 139 -14.16 -13.63 6.34
C ALA A 139 -14.73 -14.87 7.01
N ASP A 140 -15.98 -14.81 7.51
CA ASP A 140 -16.70 -15.94 8.12
C ASP A 140 -16.93 -17.10 7.12
N ASN A 141 -16.97 -16.80 5.82
CA ASN A 141 -17.05 -17.78 4.73
C ASN A 141 -15.68 -18.18 4.16
N GLY A 142 -14.61 -18.03 4.93
CA GLY A 142 -13.25 -18.46 4.58
C GLY A 142 -12.37 -17.37 3.97
N GLY A 143 -12.88 -16.17 3.73
CA GLY A 143 -12.11 -15.02 3.25
C GLY A 143 -11.29 -15.33 2.00
N TRP A 144 -10.06 -14.89 1.97
CA TRP A 144 -9.15 -15.07 0.83
C TRP A 144 -8.74 -16.52 0.58
N GLN A 145 -8.98 -17.45 1.53
CA GLN A 145 -8.78 -18.88 1.30
C GLN A 145 -9.88 -19.51 0.43
N ASN A 146 -11.06 -18.90 0.40
CA ASN A 146 -12.19 -19.33 -0.39
C ASN A 146 -12.15 -18.71 -1.78
N ARG A 147 -12.15 -19.53 -2.84
CA ARG A 147 -12.15 -19.07 -4.23
C ARG A 147 -13.32 -18.12 -4.56
N ASP A 148 -14.48 -18.31 -3.89
CA ASP A 148 -15.68 -17.49 -4.15
C ASP A 148 -15.45 -16.00 -3.85
N VAL A 149 -14.48 -15.64 -2.97
CA VAL A 149 -14.13 -14.25 -2.69
C VAL A 149 -13.79 -13.48 -3.95
N THR A 150 -13.20 -14.13 -4.94
CA THR A 150 -12.82 -13.52 -6.21
C THR A 150 -14.03 -13.09 -7.05
N GLY A 151 -15.14 -13.83 -6.93
CA GLY A 151 -16.44 -13.47 -7.51
C GLY A 151 -17.11 -12.32 -6.74
N TRP A 152 -17.14 -12.41 -5.41
CA TRP A 152 -17.70 -11.34 -4.56
C TRP A 152 -16.96 -10.02 -4.76
N PHE A 153 -15.64 -10.09 -4.93
CA PHE A 153 -14.83 -8.90 -5.19
C PHE A 153 -15.08 -8.33 -6.60
N ALA A 154 -15.31 -9.18 -7.59
CA ALA A 154 -15.70 -8.75 -8.94
C ALA A 154 -17.06 -8.02 -8.94
N ASP A 155 -18.06 -8.54 -8.20
CA ASP A 155 -19.38 -7.90 -8.04
C ASP A 155 -19.25 -6.54 -7.31
N TYR A 156 -18.42 -6.46 -6.29
CA TYR A 156 -18.09 -5.19 -5.62
C TYR A 156 -17.39 -4.21 -6.56
N THR A 157 -16.45 -4.68 -7.37
CA THR A 157 -15.78 -3.87 -8.39
C THR A 157 -16.78 -3.27 -9.38
N ASP A 158 -17.72 -4.09 -9.87
CA ASP A 158 -18.80 -3.65 -10.75
C ASP A 158 -19.64 -2.53 -10.13
N LEU A 159 -20.00 -2.67 -8.85
CA LEU A 159 -20.73 -1.65 -8.10
C LEU A 159 -19.95 -0.32 -8.05
N VAL A 160 -18.68 -0.35 -7.65
CA VAL A 160 -17.85 0.86 -7.51
C VAL A 160 -17.69 1.56 -8.86
N ILE A 161 -17.34 0.82 -9.90
CA ILE A 161 -17.07 1.43 -11.21
C ILE A 161 -18.32 2.01 -11.85
N ARG A 162 -19.47 1.37 -11.70
CA ARG A 162 -20.76 1.93 -12.19
C ARG A 162 -21.14 3.25 -11.52
N HIS A 163 -20.78 3.43 -10.26
CA HIS A 163 -21.16 4.64 -9.51
C HIS A 163 -20.11 5.75 -9.60
N PHE A 164 -18.83 5.42 -9.65
CA PHE A 164 -17.75 6.38 -9.43
C PHE A 164 -16.71 6.41 -10.56
N GLY A 165 -16.74 5.44 -11.48
CA GLY A 165 -15.67 5.24 -12.48
C GLY A 165 -15.41 6.46 -13.37
N ASP A 166 -16.43 7.26 -13.67
CA ASP A 166 -16.34 8.47 -14.48
C ASP A 166 -15.52 9.62 -13.84
N ARG A 167 -15.33 9.56 -12.51
CA ARG A 167 -14.57 10.57 -11.74
C ARG A 167 -13.16 10.11 -11.34
N LEU A 168 -12.82 8.83 -11.56
CA LEU A 168 -11.54 8.27 -11.16
C LEU A 168 -10.46 8.53 -12.22
N ALA A 169 -9.36 9.15 -11.83
CA ALA A 169 -8.20 9.37 -12.70
C ALA A 169 -7.42 8.07 -12.93
N SER A 170 -7.37 7.19 -11.94
CA SER A 170 -6.66 5.93 -11.96
C SER A 170 -7.22 4.95 -10.94
N VAL A 171 -7.18 3.63 -11.24
CA VAL A 171 -7.70 2.58 -10.36
C VAL A 171 -6.75 1.40 -10.27
N ALA A 172 -6.53 0.92 -9.05
CA ALA A 172 -5.92 -0.38 -8.76
C ALA A 172 -6.88 -1.26 -7.95
N PRO A 173 -7.05 -2.56 -8.29
CA PRO A 173 -7.94 -3.44 -7.54
C PRO A 173 -7.53 -3.64 -6.08
N VAL A 174 -6.29 -4.02 -5.85
CA VAL A 174 -5.78 -4.45 -4.54
C VAL A 174 -4.52 -3.70 -4.17
N ASN A 175 -4.46 -3.19 -2.94
CA ASN A 175 -3.22 -2.74 -2.35
C ASN A 175 -2.46 -3.91 -1.72
N GLU A 176 -1.20 -4.09 -2.11
CA GLU A 176 -0.24 -5.01 -1.49
C GLU A 176 -0.76 -6.44 -1.28
N PRO A 177 -0.92 -7.21 -2.35
CA PRO A 177 -1.46 -8.57 -2.25
C PRO A 177 -0.63 -9.50 -1.36
N TRP A 178 0.66 -9.23 -1.13
CA TRP A 178 1.48 -9.96 -0.17
C TRP A 178 0.99 -9.74 1.27
N CYS A 179 0.67 -8.51 1.64
CA CYS A 179 0.14 -8.20 2.97
C CYS A 179 -1.24 -8.83 3.19
N VAL A 180 -2.08 -8.82 2.15
CA VAL A 180 -3.40 -9.47 2.16
C VAL A 180 -3.29 -10.97 2.36
N SER A 181 -2.23 -11.60 1.88
CA SER A 181 -2.10 -13.05 1.84
C SER A 181 -1.01 -13.59 2.77
N PHE A 182 0.27 -13.39 2.46
CA PHE A 182 1.36 -14.01 3.21
C PHE A 182 1.47 -13.45 4.64
N LEU A 183 1.49 -12.13 4.80
CA LEU A 183 1.60 -11.48 6.10
C LEU A 183 0.47 -11.87 7.05
N SER A 184 -0.74 -12.03 6.52
CA SER A 184 -1.96 -12.30 7.28
C SER A 184 -2.26 -13.79 7.48
N HIS A 185 -1.74 -14.70 6.62
CA HIS A 185 -2.07 -16.12 6.66
C HIS A 185 -0.87 -17.02 7.00
N TYR A 186 0.38 -16.56 6.79
CA TYR A 186 1.58 -17.29 7.20
C TYR A 186 2.17 -16.75 8.49
N TRP A 187 2.43 -15.43 8.56
CA TRP A 187 2.97 -14.80 9.77
C TRP A 187 1.90 -14.41 10.79
N GLY A 188 0.66 -14.30 10.38
CA GLY A 188 -0.46 -13.99 11.26
C GLY A 188 -0.42 -12.60 11.90
N HIS A 189 0.36 -11.68 11.34
CA HIS A 189 0.53 -10.33 11.89
C HIS A 189 -0.66 -9.40 11.59
N HIS A 190 -1.41 -9.71 10.54
CA HIS A 190 -2.59 -8.97 10.11
C HIS A 190 -3.83 -9.87 10.12
N ALA A 191 -5.01 -9.24 10.10
CA ALA A 191 -6.27 -9.98 10.01
C ALA A 191 -6.28 -10.91 8.77
N PRO A 192 -6.70 -12.16 8.86
CA PRO A 192 -7.38 -12.80 9.98
C PRO A 192 -6.47 -13.39 11.06
N GLY A 193 -5.15 -13.27 10.97
CA GLY A 193 -4.20 -13.73 11.99
C GLY A 193 -3.89 -15.24 11.94
N LEU A 194 -3.86 -15.83 10.73
CA LEU A 194 -3.56 -17.24 10.56
C LEU A 194 -2.05 -17.49 10.43
N CYS A 195 -1.64 -18.72 10.79
CA CYS A 195 -0.28 -19.23 10.62
C CYS A 195 -0.37 -20.62 9.97
N ASP A 196 -0.75 -20.65 8.68
CA ASP A 196 -1.05 -21.89 7.96
C ASP A 196 -0.59 -21.82 6.50
N LEU A 197 0.26 -22.77 6.09
CA LEU A 197 0.86 -22.77 4.74
C LEU A 197 -0.18 -22.98 3.63
N ALA A 198 -1.19 -23.85 3.88
CA ALA A 198 -2.23 -24.13 2.90
C ALA A 198 -3.17 -22.93 2.71
N ALA A 199 -3.49 -22.24 3.82
CA ALA A 199 -4.25 -20.98 3.77
C ALA A 199 -3.47 -19.92 3.00
N THR A 200 -2.16 -19.84 3.21
CA THR A 200 -1.26 -18.91 2.52
C THR A 200 -1.23 -19.15 1.01
N ALA A 201 -0.97 -20.39 0.58
CA ALA A 201 -0.93 -20.74 -0.84
C ALA A 201 -2.23 -20.37 -1.57
N ARG A 202 -3.39 -20.69 -0.96
CA ARG A 202 -4.70 -20.35 -1.52
C ARG A 202 -4.93 -18.85 -1.56
N SER A 203 -4.65 -18.12 -0.48
CA SER A 203 -4.87 -16.68 -0.42
C SER A 203 -3.95 -15.92 -1.38
N MET A 204 -2.68 -16.32 -1.52
CA MET A 204 -1.73 -15.73 -2.48
C MET A 204 -2.16 -15.92 -3.93
N HIS A 205 -2.84 -17.03 -4.25
CA HIS A 205 -3.44 -17.22 -5.57
C HIS A 205 -4.74 -16.45 -5.75
N HIS A 206 -5.67 -16.55 -4.79
CA HIS A 206 -7.01 -15.97 -4.93
C HIS A 206 -6.98 -14.43 -4.96
N VAL A 207 -6.07 -13.78 -4.24
CA VAL A 207 -5.94 -12.31 -4.31
C VAL A 207 -5.48 -11.85 -5.70
N GLN A 208 -4.59 -12.62 -6.36
CA GLN A 208 -4.16 -12.35 -7.72
C GLN A 208 -5.29 -12.63 -8.73
N LEU A 209 -6.05 -13.70 -8.54
CA LEU A 209 -7.23 -13.98 -9.36
C LEU A 209 -8.30 -12.89 -9.22
N ALA A 210 -8.53 -12.38 -8.00
CA ALA A 210 -9.44 -11.27 -7.76
C ALA A 210 -8.96 -9.99 -8.46
N HIS A 211 -7.64 -9.72 -8.44
CA HIS A 211 -7.06 -8.63 -9.22
C HIS A 211 -7.41 -8.77 -10.71
N GLY A 212 -7.12 -9.90 -11.32
CA GLY A 212 -7.38 -10.14 -12.75
C GLY A 212 -8.87 -10.01 -13.12
N ARG A 213 -9.78 -10.60 -12.32
CA ARG A 213 -11.24 -10.47 -12.51
C ARG A 213 -11.71 -9.01 -12.42
N SER A 214 -11.15 -8.24 -11.48
CA SER A 214 -11.48 -6.83 -11.35
C SER A 214 -11.01 -6.01 -12.56
N ILE A 215 -9.83 -6.30 -13.10
CA ILE A 215 -9.36 -5.67 -14.35
C ILE A 215 -10.33 -5.97 -15.49
N GLU A 216 -10.77 -7.22 -15.64
CA GLU A 216 -11.75 -7.59 -16.68
C GLU A 216 -13.08 -6.83 -16.52
N VAL A 217 -13.63 -6.76 -15.30
CA VAL A 217 -14.85 -6.01 -15.00
C VAL A 217 -14.69 -4.52 -15.34
N MET A 218 -13.60 -3.90 -14.89
CA MET A 218 -13.33 -2.48 -15.16
C MET A 218 -13.17 -2.20 -16.65
N ARG A 219 -12.47 -3.06 -17.40
CA ARG A 219 -12.37 -2.95 -18.87
C ARG A 219 -13.73 -3.11 -19.54
N GLY A 220 -14.60 -3.99 -19.03
CA GLY A 220 -15.96 -4.16 -19.50
C GLY A 220 -16.81 -2.89 -19.40
N HIS A 221 -16.54 -2.03 -18.42
CA HIS A 221 -17.13 -0.69 -18.28
C HIS A 221 -16.41 0.40 -19.09
N GLY A 222 -15.33 0.08 -19.80
CA GLY A 222 -14.52 1.05 -20.54
C GLY A 222 -13.56 1.88 -19.68
N GLN A 223 -13.36 1.46 -18.43
CA GLN A 223 -12.44 2.16 -17.53
C GLN A 223 -11.00 2.11 -18.05
N GLN A 224 -10.32 3.24 -17.96
CA GLN A 224 -8.94 3.44 -18.37
C GLN A 224 -8.03 3.64 -17.15
N ASN A 225 -6.72 3.68 -17.38
CA ASN A 225 -5.69 3.90 -16.36
C ASN A 225 -5.79 2.90 -15.21
N LEU A 226 -5.80 1.62 -15.57
CA LEU A 226 -5.84 0.50 -14.63
C LEU A 226 -4.44 -0.01 -14.34
N GLY A 227 -4.13 -0.21 -13.07
CA GLY A 227 -2.82 -0.68 -12.66
C GLY A 227 -2.85 -1.66 -11.51
N CYS A 228 -1.67 -1.98 -11.02
CA CYS A 228 -1.46 -2.76 -9.79
C CYS A 228 -0.67 -1.97 -8.78
N VAL A 229 -0.77 -2.35 -7.50
CA VAL A 229 0.02 -1.80 -6.40
C VAL A 229 0.67 -2.95 -5.65
N LEU A 230 1.97 -3.13 -5.87
CA LEU A 230 2.75 -4.20 -5.28
C LEU A 230 3.72 -3.63 -4.24
N ASN A 231 3.66 -4.15 -3.02
CA ASN A 231 4.68 -3.84 -2.02
C ASN A 231 6.00 -4.50 -2.41
N LYS A 232 7.10 -3.83 -2.09
CA LYS A 232 8.46 -4.23 -2.41
C LYS A 232 9.32 -4.20 -1.16
N GLU A 233 10.13 -5.23 -0.99
CA GLU A 233 11.12 -5.26 0.06
C GLU A 233 12.44 -5.80 -0.48
N PHE A 234 13.49 -4.97 -0.43
CA PHE A 234 14.79 -5.33 -0.94
C PHE A 234 15.46 -6.30 0.02
N ALA A 235 15.89 -7.46 -0.48
CA ALA A 235 16.47 -8.50 0.34
C ALA A 235 17.98 -8.59 0.13
N VAL A 236 18.74 -8.65 1.23
CA VAL A 236 20.18 -8.88 1.21
C VAL A 236 20.53 -10.09 2.07
N PRO A 237 21.50 -10.93 1.67
CA PRO A 237 21.95 -12.04 2.50
C PRO A 237 22.72 -11.53 3.71
N VAL A 238 22.59 -12.23 4.85
CA VAL A 238 23.30 -11.87 6.11
C VAL A 238 24.81 -11.99 5.97
N ASP A 239 25.27 -12.86 5.10
CA ASP A 239 26.68 -13.10 4.79
C ASP A 239 26.89 -13.59 3.36
N GLY A 240 28.13 -13.87 2.97
CA GLY A 240 28.49 -14.35 1.63
C GLY A 240 28.30 -15.85 1.40
N SER A 241 27.59 -16.59 2.26
CA SER A 241 27.36 -18.01 2.08
C SER A 241 26.35 -18.32 0.99
N GLU A 242 26.50 -19.44 0.29
CA GLU A 242 25.55 -19.91 -0.73
C GLU A 242 24.17 -20.13 -0.13
N LEU A 243 24.07 -20.64 1.10
CA LEU A 243 22.81 -20.89 1.78
C LEU A 243 22.07 -19.56 2.08
N ALA A 244 22.79 -18.52 2.54
CA ALA A 244 22.17 -17.21 2.74
C ALA A 244 21.66 -16.60 1.43
N ALA A 245 22.43 -16.77 0.34
CA ALA A 245 22.01 -16.31 -0.99
C ALA A 245 20.76 -17.07 -1.49
N GLU A 246 20.72 -18.41 -1.31
CA GLU A 246 19.54 -19.22 -1.65
C GLU A 246 18.29 -18.76 -0.88
N LYS A 247 18.42 -18.54 0.43
CA LYS A 247 17.29 -18.11 1.26
C LYS A 247 16.83 -16.67 0.93
N THR A 248 17.76 -15.81 0.56
CA THR A 248 17.44 -14.46 0.06
C THR A 248 16.67 -14.52 -1.26
N TYR A 249 17.05 -15.44 -2.16
CA TYR A 249 16.35 -15.66 -3.42
C TYR A 249 14.93 -16.19 -3.20
N LEU A 250 14.73 -17.10 -2.25
CA LEU A 250 13.40 -17.60 -1.87
C LEU A 250 12.55 -16.49 -1.25
N PHE A 251 13.13 -15.64 -0.37
CA PHE A 251 12.42 -14.49 0.18
C PHE A 251 11.95 -13.54 -0.94
N ASP A 252 12.83 -13.17 -1.88
CA ASP A 252 12.47 -12.34 -3.01
C ASP A 252 11.38 -13.03 -3.88
N GLY A 253 11.43 -14.35 -4.00
CA GLY A 253 10.39 -15.15 -4.66
C GLY A 253 9.03 -14.97 -4.03
N ILE A 254 8.94 -15.12 -2.71
CA ILE A 254 7.69 -15.04 -1.94
C ILE A 254 7.18 -13.60 -1.86
N TYR A 255 8.06 -12.65 -1.56
CA TYR A 255 7.68 -11.27 -1.28
C TYR A 255 7.40 -10.47 -2.55
N ASN A 256 8.27 -10.57 -3.53
CA ASN A 256 8.26 -9.73 -4.73
C ASN A 256 7.86 -10.51 -5.99
N ARG A 257 8.63 -11.54 -6.38
CA ARG A 257 8.51 -12.18 -7.69
C ARG A 257 7.21 -12.96 -7.87
N TRP A 258 6.62 -13.50 -6.81
CA TRP A 258 5.31 -14.14 -6.92
C TRP A 258 4.28 -13.23 -7.57
N PHE A 259 4.21 -12.00 -7.09
CA PHE A 259 3.25 -11.01 -7.57
C PHE A 259 3.68 -10.35 -8.89
N GLU A 260 4.97 -10.11 -9.08
CA GLU A 260 5.49 -9.58 -10.35
C GLU A 260 5.33 -10.57 -11.50
N GLU A 261 5.72 -11.83 -11.31
CA GLU A 261 5.66 -12.83 -12.38
C GLU A 261 4.22 -13.24 -12.70
N SER A 262 3.34 -13.34 -11.72
CA SER A 262 1.94 -13.65 -11.98
C SER A 262 1.24 -12.51 -12.72
N THR A 263 1.44 -11.26 -12.27
CA THR A 263 0.78 -10.08 -12.86
C THR A 263 1.27 -9.77 -14.28
N PHE A 264 2.60 -9.87 -14.54
CA PHE A 264 3.18 -9.42 -15.80
C PHE A 264 3.58 -10.54 -16.76
N ARG A 265 3.72 -11.79 -16.28
CA ARG A 265 4.19 -12.93 -17.07
C ARG A 265 3.26 -14.13 -17.06
N GLY A 266 2.17 -14.10 -16.29
CA GLY A 266 1.20 -15.19 -16.20
C GLY A 266 1.82 -16.51 -15.71
N ARG A 267 2.74 -16.43 -14.75
CA ARG A 267 3.37 -17.62 -14.13
C ARG A 267 3.78 -17.33 -12.70
N TYR A 268 4.08 -18.36 -11.94
CA TYR A 268 4.65 -18.26 -10.60
C TYR A 268 6.12 -18.69 -10.58
N PRO A 269 6.95 -18.16 -9.63
CA PRO A 269 8.32 -18.64 -9.39
C PRO A 269 8.32 -20.12 -8.99
N GLU A 270 9.18 -20.91 -9.65
CA GLU A 270 9.21 -22.36 -9.45
C GLU A 270 9.56 -22.78 -8.01
N GLU A 271 10.48 -22.07 -7.37
CA GLU A 271 10.87 -22.35 -5.99
C GLU A 271 9.76 -22.09 -4.97
N VAL A 272 8.87 -21.13 -5.24
CA VAL A 272 7.71 -20.83 -4.38
C VAL A 272 6.58 -21.83 -4.68
N LEU A 273 6.37 -22.21 -5.94
CA LEU A 273 5.47 -23.32 -6.27
C LEU A 273 5.90 -24.62 -5.61
N ALA A 274 7.20 -24.91 -5.59
CA ALA A 274 7.73 -26.09 -4.90
C ALA A 274 7.48 -26.04 -3.38
N LEU A 275 7.56 -24.84 -2.77
CA LEU A 275 7.23 -24.64 -1.36
C LEU A 275 5.75 -24.92 -1.07
N PHE A 276 4.85 -24.44 -1.91
CA PHE A 276 3.41 -24.60 -1.69
C PHE A 276 2.90 -26.00 -2.09
N GLY A 277 3.49 -26.62 -3.11
CA GLY A 277 3.22 -27.98 -3.52
C GLY A 277 1.72 -28.28 -3.69
N GLU A 278 1.23 -29.29 -2.96
CA GLU A 278 -0.17 -29.74 -2.98
C GLU A 278 -1.18 -28.74 -2.38
N HIS A 279 -0.70 -27.66 -1.76
CA HIS A 279 -1.57 -26.64 -1.16
C HIS A 279 -2.11 -25.63 -2.18
N MET A 280 -1.54 -25.59 -3.38
CA MET A 280 -2.07 -24.78 -4.47
C MET A 280 -3.50 -25.18 -4.83
N PRO A 281 -4.39 -24.23 -5.14
CA PRO A 281 -5.75 -24.55 -5.60
C PRO A 281 -5.75 -25.39 -6.87
N ASP A 282 -6.65 -26.36 -6.97
CA ASP A 282 -6.84 -27.14 -8.20
C ASP A 282 -7.14 -26.24 -9.40
N GLY A 283 -6.44 -26.46 -10.51
CA GLY A 283 -6.63 -25.69 -11.76
C GLY A 283 -6.14 -24.24 -11.70
N TYR A 284 -5.24 -23.91 -10.77
CA TYR A 284 -4.67 -22.55 -10.65
C TYR A 284 -4.00 -22.09 -11.96
N GLU A 285 -3.47 -23.01 -12.76
CA GLU A 285 -2.82 -22.71 -14.04
C GLU A 285 -3.78 -22.07 -15.05
N ASP A 286 -5.06 -22.46 -15.02
CA ASP A 286 -6.09 -21.94 -15.91
C ASP A 286 -6.42 -20.46 -15.62
N ASP A 287 -6.14 -19.99 -14.41
CA ASP A 287 -6.38 -18.61 -13.97
C ASP A 287 -5.28 -17.63 -14.39
N LEU A 288 -4.08 -18.10 -14.71
CA LEU A 288 -2.89 -17.26 -14.93
C LEU A 288 -3.06 -16.27 -16.08
N GLY A 289 -3.80 -16.66 -17.12
CA GLY A 289 -4.11 -15.77 -18.24
C GLY A 289 -4.97 -14.56 -17.84
N LEU A 290 -5.89 -14.75 -16.89
CA LEU A 290 -6.72 -13.68 -16.34
C LEU A 290 -5.94 -12.82 -15.34
N ILE A 291 -5.13 -13.44 -14.49
CA ILE A 291 -4.25 -12.76 -13.53
C ILE A 291 -3.31 -11.78 -14.24
N SER A 292 -2.78 -12.17 -15.41
CA SER A 292 -1.87 -11.36 -16.22
C SER A 292 -2.58 -10.46 -17.27
N ALA A 293 -3.84 -10.10 -17.01
CA ALA A 293 -4.56 -9.17 -17.87
C ALA A 293 -3.77 -7.85 -18.05
N PRO A 294 -3.72 -7.26 -19.26
CA PRO A 294 -2.92 -6.08 -19.55
C PRO A 294 -3.29 -4.88 -18.66
N LEU A 295 -2.26 -4.22 -18.14
CA LEU A 295 -2.34 -3.02 -17.31
C LEU A 295 -1.89 -1.79 -18.07
N ASP A 296 -2.27 -0.60 -17.59
CA ASP A 296 -1.86 0.69 -18.14
C ASP A 296 -0.69 1.29 -17.35
N TRP A 297 -0.46 0.84 -16.10
CA TRP A 297 0.64 1.29 -15.24
C TRP A 297 0.97 0.26 -14.15
N ALA A 298 2.15 0.39 -13.55
CA ALA A 298 2.59 -0.43 -12.43
C ALA A 298 3.01 0.42 -11.24
N GLY A 299 2.45 0.11 -10.07
CA GLY A 299 2.74 0.77 -8.79
C GLY A 299 3.62 -0.06 -7.88
N SER A 300 4.49 0.62 -7.15
CA SER A 300 5.35 0.05 -6.12
C SER A 300 5.21 0.81 -4.82
N ASN A 301 4.90 0.10 -3.73
CA ASN A 301 5.04 0.59 -2.37
C ASN A 301 6.39 0.11 -1.84
N TYR A 302 7.17 1.02 -1.25
CA TYR A 302 8.49 0.68 -0.73
C TYR A 302 8.80 1.44 0.55
N TYR A 303 9.32 0.74 1.55
CA TYR A 303 9.65 1.32 2.87
C TYR A 303 11.04 0.95 3.37
N THR A 304 11.51 -0.28 3.08
CA THR A 304 12.66 -0.86 3.75
C THR A 304 13.31 -1.98 2.95
N ARG A 305 14.42 -2.47 3.48
CA ARG A 305 15.05 -3.73 3.09
C ARG A 305 15.03 -4.73 4.25
N SER A 306 15.17 -6.02 3.93
CA SER A 306 15.38 -7.09 4.89
C SER A 306 16.75 -7.74 4.73
N VAL A 307 17.38 -8.08 5.85
CA VAL A 307 18.58 -8.92 5.90
C VAL A 307 18.12 -10.35 6.20
N ILE A 308 18.45 -11.29 5.32
CA ILE A 308 17.96 -12.67 5.36
C ILE A 308 19.04 -13.59 5.88
N ALA A 309 18.72 -14.30 6.97
CA ALA A 309 19.57 -15.32 7.56
C ALA A 309 18.92 -16.71 7.45
N PRO A 310 19.70 -17.76 7.12
CA PRO A 310 19.20 -19.12 7.22
C PRO A 310 18.73 -19.44 8.65
N ASP A 311 17.63 -20.18 8.76
CA ASP A 311 17.07 -20.63 10.03
C ASP A 311 16.52 -22.05 9.92
N ALA A 312 17.27 -23.02 10.46
CA ALA A 312 16.86 -24.42 10.46
C ALA A 312 15.68 -24.73 11.41
N GLY A 313 15.31 -23.78 12.27
CA GLY A 313 14.15 -23.89 13.17
C GLY A 313 12.84 -23.47 12.51
N GLU A 314 12.90 -22.78 11.38
CA GLU A 314 11.73 -22.39 10.59
C GLU A 314 11.35 -23.56 9.65
N PRO A 315 10.14 -24.17 9.81
CA PRO A 315 9.85 -25.46 9.23
C PRO A 315 9.62 -25.47 7.72
N HIS A 316 9.25 -24.37 7.14
CA HIS A 316 8.88 -24.29 5.71
C HIS A 316 9.82 -23.39 4.90
N LEU A 317 10.11 -22.17 5.38
CA LEU A 317 10.90 -21.19 4.65
C LEU A 317 12.41 -21.44 4.79
N GLY A 318 12.82 -21.93 5.98
CA GLY A 318 14.22 -22.16 6.33
C GLY A 318 15.04 -20.87 6.45
N PHE A 319 14.38 -19.70 6.67
CA PHE A 319 15.02 -18.40 6.90
C PHE A 319 14.25 -17.54 7.90
N ARG A 320 14.91 -16.51 8.39
CA ARG A 320 14.33 -15.43 9.18
C ARG A 320 14.92 -14.10 8.77
N CYS A 321 14.15 -13.02 8.97
CA CYS A 321 14.66 -11.66 8.86
C CYS A 321 15.45 -11.30 10.12
N VAL A 322 16.60 -10.68 9.94
CA VAL A 322 17.46 -10.23 11.04
C VAL A 322 17.71 -8.73 10.95
N ARG A 323 18.17 -8.14 12.05
CA ARG A 323 18.48 -6.71 12.11
C ARG A 323 19.73 -6.42 11.28
N GLY A 324 19.64 -5.49 10.36
CA GLY A 324 20.78 -4.97 9.60
C GLY A 324 21.43 -3.74 10.23
N ASP A 325 22.34 -3.09 9.49
CA ASP A 325 23.25 -2.04 9.99
C ASP A 325 22.85 -0.62 9.57
N LEU A 326 21.90 -0.45 8.65
CA LEU A 326 21.47 0.88 8.20
C LEU A 326 20.69 1.63 9.30
N PRO A 327 20.59 2.97 9.20
CA PRO A 327 19.69 3.77 10.03
C PRO A 327 18.25 3.24 9.95
N LYS A 328 17.49 3.43 11.03
CA LYS A 328 16.15 2.85 11.16
C LYS A 328 15.08 3.88 11.50
N THR A 329 13.89 3.65 10.98
CA THR A 329 12.68 4.38 11.35
C THR A 329 12.16 3.93 12.73
N ASP A 330 11.10 4.57 13.22
CA ASP A 330 10.42 4.15 14.46
C ASP A 330 9.75 2.76 14.36
N MET A 331 9.54 2.25 13.15
CA MET A 331 9.17 0.85 12.90
C MET A 331 10.33 -0.13 13.11
N GLY A 332 11.56 0.36 13.24
CA GLY A 332 12.77 -0.45 13.21
C GLY A 332 13.18 -0.87 11.78
N TRP A 333 12.55 -0.33 10.78
CA TRP A 333 12.82 -0.59 9.35
C TRP A 333 14.06 0.17 8.88
N GLU A 334 14.90 -0.49 8.11
CA GLU A 334 16.10 0.14 7.55
C GLU A 334 15.76 1.16 6.46
N ILE A 335 16.44 2.30 6.50
CA ILE A 335 16.30 3.35 5.49
C ILE A 335 17.27 3.03 4.35
N ASP A 336 16.74 2.60 3.20
CA ASP A 336 17.52 2.19 2.03
C ASP A 336 16.90 2.73 0.72
N PRO A 337 17.23 3.97 0.32
CA PRO A 337 16.73 4.55 -0.93
C PRO A 337 17.12 3.78 -2.19
N GLU A 338 18.28 3.12 -2.20
CA GLU A 338 18.76 2.35 -3.36
C GLU A 338 17.90 1.11 -3.62
N GLY A 339 17.29 0.53 -2.58
CA GLY A 339 16.33 -0.56 -2.75
C GLY A 339 15.09 -0.14 -3.54
N LEU A 340 14.59 1.07 -3.35
CA LEU A 340 13.50 1.62 -4.15
C LEU A 340 13.93 1.78 -5.63
N ALA A 341 15.08 2.39 -5.86
CA ALA A 341 15.62 2.57 -7.21
C ALA A 341 15.87 1.22 -7.91
N PHE A 342 16.36 0.21 -7.18
CA PHE A 342 16.52 -1.15 -7.69
C PHE A 342 15.19 -1.72 -8.22
N PHE A 343 14.10 -1.61 -7.46
CA PHE A 343 12.82 -2.16 -7.90
C PHE A 343 12.25 -1.45 -9.11
N LEU A 344 12.36 -0.13 -9.21
CA LEU A 344 11.88 0.58 -10.38
C LEU A 344 12.69 0.23 -11.65
N ARG A 345 14.03 0.08 -11.54
CA ARG A 345 14.87 -0.44 -12.65
C ARG A 345 14.44 -1.87 -13.02
N ARG A 346 14.20 -2.75 -12.04
CA ARG A 346 13.75 -4.12 -12.26
C ARG A 346 12.38 -4.15 -12.94
N MET A 347 11.43 -3.35 -12.48
CA MET A 347 10.11 -3.24 -13.09
C MET A 347 10.21 -2.77 -14.55
N ALA A 348 10.94 -1.70 -14.83
CA ALA A 348 11.10 -1.17 -16.18
C ALA A 348 11.78 -2.13 -17.13
N ARG A 349 12.79 -2.87 -16.66
CA ARG A 349 13.56 -3.79 -17.49
C ARG A 349 12.89 -5.16 -17.66
N ASP A 350 12.38 -5.75 -16.57
CA ASP A 350 12.06 -7.17 -16.53
C ASP A 350 10.55 -7.46 -16.57
N TYR A 351 9.70 -6.61 -16.02
CA TYR A 351 8.28 -6.93 -15.83
C TYR A 351 7.32 -6.03 -16.59
N ALA A 352 7.56 -4.74 -16.60
CA ALA A 352 6.65 -3.73 -17.13
C ALA A 352 7.37 -2.80 -18.16
N PRO A 353 8.07 -3.34 -19.16
CA PRO A 353 8.80 -2.50 -20.12
C PRO A 353 7.86 -1.56 -20.86
N GLY A 354 8.15 -0.25 -20.77
CA GLY A 354 7.37 0.80 -21.44
C GLY A 354 6.07 1.20 -20.73
N LEU A 355 5.68 0.53 -19.64
CA LEU A 355 4.55 0.99 -18.83
C LEU A 355 4.98 2.14 -17.89
N PRO A 356 4.10 3.15 -17.69
CA PRO A 356 4.28 4.14 -16.65
C PRO A 356 4.46 3.48 -15.29
N LEU A 357 5.47 3.91 -14.52
CA LEU A 357 5.73 3.45 -13.17
C LEU A 357 5.33 4.53 -12.16
N TYR A 358 4.76 4.09 -11.05
CA TYR A 358 4.41 4.97 -9.92
C TYR A 358 5.00 4.42 -8.63
N VAL A 359 5.57 5.29 -7.79
CA VAL A 359 5.75 5.00 -6.38
C VAL A 359 4.41 5.33 -5.71
N THR A 360 3.65 4.31 -5.40
CA THR A 360 2.29 4.44 -4.87
C THR A 360 2.24 4.62 -3.36
N GLU A 361 3.31 4.24 -2.67
CA GLU A 361 3.56 4.58 -1.27
C GLU A 361 5.06 4.57 -0.98
N ASN A 362 5.52 5.61 -0.27
CA ASN A 362 6.84 5.68 0.36
C ASN A 362 6.80 6.68 1.51
N GLY A 363 7.37 6.32 2.66
CA GLY A 363 7.34 7.15 3.86
C GLY A 363 7.94 6.44 5.06
N MET A 364 7.96 7.11 6.20
CA MET A 364 8.51 6.56 7.45
C MET A 364 7.66 6.91 8.67
N ALA A 365 7.59 5.99 9.62
CA ALA A 365 7.14 6.31 10.96
C ALA A 365 8.25 7.04 11.74
N ASN A 366 7.84 8.06 12.50
CA ASN A 366 8.70 8.78 13.43
C ASN A 366 7.96 9.06 14.74
N ALA A 367 8.67 9.23 15.84
CA ALA A 367 8.10 9.51 17.16
C ALA A 367 7.75 11.01 17.30
N ASP A 368 6.84 11.48 16.46
CA ASP A 368 6.48 12.89 16.33
C ASP A 368 5.66 13.39 17.53
N MET A 369 6.00 14.57 18.02
CA MET A 369 5.29 15.24 19.11
C MET A 369 5.07 16.71 18.81
N VAL A 370 3.91 17.24 19.21
CA VAL A 370 3.62 18.67 19.17
C VAL A 370 4.42 19.36 20.27
N ASN A 371 5.20 20.37 19.93
CA ASN A 371 6.00 21.17 20.86
C ASN A 371 5.14 22.24 21.58
N ALA A 372 5.75 22.99 22.49
CA ALA A 372 5.06 24.06 23.24
C ALA A 372 4.58 25.24 22.37
N ALA A 373 5.08 25.37 21.14
CA ALA A 373 4.62 26.37 20.18
C ALA A 373 3.46 25.87 19.28
N GLY A 374 3.05 24.61 19.47
CA GLY A 374 2.01 23.99 18.64
C GLY A 374 2.52 23.45 17.30
N GLU A 375 3.82 23.23 17.16
CA GLU A 375 4.49 22.80 15.93
C GLU A 375 5.00 21.36 16.06
N VAL A 376 5.15 20.64 14.95
CA VAL A 376 5.78 19.31 14.89
C VAL A 376 7.00 19.37 14.00
N HIS A 377 8.18 19.16 14.62
CA HIS A 377 9.46 19.10 13.92
C HIS A 377 9.80 17.63 13.66
N ASP A 378 9.96 17.29 12.38
CA ASP A 378 10.28 15.93 11.92
C ASP A 378 11.37 15.93 10.82
N PRO A 379 12.56 16.50 11.13
CA PRO A 379 13.65 16.61 10.15
C PRO A 379 14.11 15.25 9.61
N GLU A 380 13.99 14.18 10.39
CA GLU A 380 14.33 12.83 9.96
C GLU A 380 13.41 12.37 8.80
N ARG A 381 12.11 12.73 8.84
CA ARG A 381 11.18 12.42 7.74
C ARG A 381 11.47 13.27 6.51
N VAL A 382 11.88 14.54 6.67
CA VAL A 382 12.35 15.36 5.55
C VAL A 382 13.56 14.71 4.90
N ALA A 383 14.59 14.33 5.68
CA ALA A 383 15.77 13.65 5.18
C ALA A 383 15.46 12.29 4.52
N TYR A 384 14.48 11.55 5.04
CA TYR A 384 14.00 10.31 4.41
C TYR A 384 13.45 10.56 3.00
N PHE A 385 12.59 11.58 2.83
CA PHE A 385 12.06 11.95 1.52
C PHE A 385 13.16 12.45 0.59
N GLU A 386 14.06 13.30 1.07
CA GLU A 386 15.21 13.79 0.29
C GLU A 386 16.06 12.63 -0.25
N GLY A 387 16.41 11.66 0.60
CA GLY A 387 17.18 10.49 0.20
C GLY A 387 16.48 9.64 -0.87
N HIS A 388 15.21 9.31 -0.66
CA HIS A 388 14.45 8.48 -1.60
C HIS A 388 14.18 9.21 -2.92
N LEU A 389 13.78 10.48 -2.88
CA LEU A 389 13.55 11.26 -4.09
C LEU A 389 14.84 11.56 -4.87
N ALA A 390 15.98 11.72 -4.19
CA ALA A 390 17.27 11.84 -4.87
C ALA A 390 17.63 10.56 -5.65
N ALA A 391 17.39 9.37 -5.06
CA ALA A 391 17.57 8.10 -5.75
C ALA A 391 16.61 7.95 -6.96
N LEU A 392 15.37 8.43 -6.83
CA LEU A 392 14.40 8.44 -7.92
C LEU A 392 14.77 9.43 -9.03
N ALA A 393 15.25 10.62 -8.68
CA ALA A 393 15.68 11.62 -9.66
C ALA A 393 16.83 11.10 -10.56
N ALA A 394 17.70 10.23 -10.04
CA ALA A 394 18.73 9.58 -10.82
C ALA A 394 18.15 8.62 -11.89
N LEU A 395 16.98 8.02 -11.65
CA LEU A 395 16.32 7.12 -12.61
C LEU A 395 15.76 7.85 -13.84
N ILE A 396 15.48 9.15 -13.75
CA ILE A 396 15.05 9.96 -14.89
C ILE A 396 16.16 10.00 -15.95
N ASP A 397 17.42 10.11 -15.50
CA ASP A 397 18.59 10.12 -16.38
C ASP A 397 18.84 8.71 -17.02
N GLU A 398 18.20 7.67 -16.51
CA GLU A 398 18.26 6.28 -16.99
C GLU A 398 17.06 5.91 -17.88
N ASP A 399 16.21 6.87 -18.26
CA ASP A 399 14.98 6.67 -19.04
C ASP A 399 13.97 5.69 -18.38
N VAL A 400 13.99 5.53 -17.06
CA VAL A 400 12.96 4.78 -16.34
C VAL A 400 11.65 5.58 -16.40
N PRO A 401 10.53 4.98 -16.86
CA PRO A 401 9.28 5.70 -17.12
C PRO A 401 8.50 6.03 -15.82
N LEU A 402 9.16 6.67 -14.88
CA LEU A 402 8.55 7.12 -13.62
C LEU A 402 7.61 8.30 -13.87
N LYS A 403 6.34 8.18 -13.47
CA LYS A 403 5.28 9.14 -13.73
C LYS A 403 4.61 9.71 -12.48
N GLY A 404 4.89 9.16 -11.31
CA GLY A 404 4.34 9.74 -10.10
C GLY A 404 4.92 9.15 -8.81
N TYR A 405 4.70 9.91 -7.75
CA TYR A 405 5.12 9.56 -6.39
C TYR A 405 4.04 9.99 -5.40
N PHE A 406 3.68 9.08 -4.50
CA PHE A 406 2.73 9.31 -3.42
C PHE A 406 3.39 9.11 -2.06
N ALA A 407 3.43 10.18 -1.26
CA ALA A 407 3.93 10.09 0.10
C ALA A 407 2.93 9.33 0.98
N TRP A 408 3.43 8.34 1.73
CA TRP A 408 2.68 7.68 2.77
C TRP A 408 3.09 8.25 4.13
N SER A 409 2.20 8.92 4.80
CA SER A 409 0.79 9.14 4.57
C SER A 409 0.46 10.63 4.73
N LEU A 410 -0.72 11.07 4.25
CA LEU A 410 -1.20 12.42 4.55
C LEU A 410 -1.29 12.64 6.06
N LEU A 411 -2.05 11.78 6.75
CA LEU A 411 -2.34 11.87 8.18
C LEU A 411 -1.58 10.80 8.97
N ASP A 412 -1.20 11.11 10.21
CA ASP A 412 -1.04 10.06 11.21
C ASP A 412 -2.35 9.29 11.31
N ASN A 413 -2.30 7.96 11.37
CA ASN A 413 -3.50 7.14 11.25
C ASN A 413 -3.40 5.85 12.06
N TYR A 414 -4.38 4.96 11.90
CA TYR A 414 -4.39 3.64 12.50
C TYR A 414 -3.42 2.71 11.75
N GLU A 415 -2.24 2.45 12.33
CA GLU A 415 -1.19 1.63 11.71
C GLU A 415 -1.40 0.13 12.03
N TRP A 416 -2.52 -0.39 11.59
CA TRP A 416 -2.85 -1.82 11.61
C TRP A 416 -2.60 -2.48 12.98
N ALA A 417 -1.75 -3.53 13.05
CA ALA A 417 -1.41 -4.22 14.30
C ALA A 417 -0.66 -3.34 15.33
N PHE A 418 -0.17 -2.17 14.93
CA PHE A 418 0.47 -1.21 15.83
C PHE A 418 -0.51 -0.18 16.43
N GLY A 419 -1.77 -0.18 15.98
CA GLY A 419 -2.76 0.80 16.41
C GLY A 419 -2.33 2.23 16.10
N TYR A 420 -2.49 3.15 17.05
CA TYR A 420 -2.11 4.56 16.86
C TYR A 420 -0.68 4.88 17.32
N SER A 421 0.11 3.86 17.66
CA SER A 421 1.47 4.07 18.20
C SER A 421 2.51 4.49 17.15
N LYS A 422 2.24 4.29 15.86
CA LYS A 422 3.16 4.61 14.75
C LYS A 422 2.62 5.75 13.89
N ARG A 423 3.46 6.77 13.67
CA ARG A 423 3.04 8.02 13.02
C ARG A 423 3.77 8.20 11.68
N PHE A 424 3.07 7.87 10.59
CA PHE A 424 3.57 8.02 9.21
C PHE A 424 3.19 9.33 8.55
N GLY A 425 2.18 10.03 9.08
CA GLY A 425 1.63 11.22 8.46
C GLY A 425 2.65 12.34 8.28
N ILE A 426 2.50 13.13 7.22
CA ILE A 426 3.10 14.45 7.10
C ILE A 426 2.26 15.51 7.84
N VAL A 427 1.05 15.14 8.25
CA VAL A 427 0.17 15.91 9.14
C VAL A 427 -0.05 15.10 10.41
N HIS A 428 0.23 15.71 11.56
CA HIS A 428 -0.03 15.12 12.87
C HIS A 428 -1.52 15.15 13.18
N VAL A 429 -2.05 14.05 13.72
CA VAL A 429 -3.42 13.96 14.25
C VAL A 429 -3.35 13.76 15.75
N ASP A 430 -3.98 14.66 16.49
CA ASP A 430 -4.29 14.46 17.89
C ASP A 430 -5.55 13.60 17.98
N TYR A 431 -5.40 12.35 18.40
CA TYR A 431 -6.50 11.37 18.37
C TYR A 431 -7.59 11.62 19.43
N ASP A 432 -7.35 12.49 20.41
CA ASP A 432 -8.37 12.87 21.41
C ASP A 432 -9.25 14.02 20.88
N SER A 433 -8.65 15.03 20.26
CA SER A 433 -9.34 16.23 19.74
C SER A 433 -9.60 16.20 18.25
N MET A 434 -8.98 15.28 17.52
CA MET A 434 -8.98 15.20 16.06
C MET A 434 -8.40 16.46 15.39
N VAL A 435 -7.58 17.23 16.06
CA VAL A 435 -6.89 18.40 15.48
C VAL A 435 -5.78 17.93 14.54
N ARG A 436 -5.72 18.56 13.36
CA ARG A 436 -4.68 18.35 12.36
C ARG A 436 -3.61 19.43 12.51
N THR A 437 -2.34 19.01 12.61
CA THR A 437 -1.19 19.94 12.66
C THR A 437 -0.21 19.54 11.56
N PRO A 438 -0.06 20.35 10.48
CA PRO A 438 0.97 20.13 9.47
C PRO A 438 2.35 20.06 10.11
N LYS A 439 3.13 19.02 9.77
CA LYS A 439 4.48 18.82 10.28
C LYS A 439 5.50 19.59 9.43
N GLN A 440 6.76 19.64 9.89
CA GLN A 440 7.85 20.24 9.11
C GLN A 440 7.96 19.59 7.72
N SER A 441 7.77 18.29 7.61
CA SER A 441 7.76 17.56 6.34
C SER A 441 6.65 18.04 5.39
N TRP A 442 5.44 18.33 5.88
CA TRP A 442 4.39 18.90 5.04
C TRP A 442 4.78 20.28 4.49
N HIS A 443 5.37 21.15 5.33
CA HIS A 443 5.85 22.47 4.90
C HIS A 443 7.01 22.37 3.90
N ALA A 444 7.90 21.37 4.06
CA ALA A 444 8.99 21.10 3.11
C ALA A 444 8.45 20.67 1.74
N TRP A 445 7.45 19.76 1.71
CA TRP A 445 6.76 19.36 0.49
C TRP A 445 6.09 20.54 -0.20
N ARG A 446 5.32 21.32 0.54
CA ARG A 446 4.66 22.51 0.00
C ARG A 446 5.65 23.46 -0.65
N ALA A 447 6.72 23.83 0.06
CA ALA A 447 7.74 24.73 -0.48
C ALA A 447 8.41 24.19 -1.75
N ALA A 448 8.65 22.88 -1.80
CA ALA A 448 9.25 22.23 -2.95
C ALA A 448 8.30 22.18 -4.17
N LEU A 449 7.01 21.89 -3.95
CA LEU A 449 6.00 21.83 -5.01
C LEU A 449 5.62 23.23 -5.54
N GLU A 450 5.60 24.26 -4.69
CA GLU A 450 5.38 25.66 -5.10
C GLU A 450 6.54 26.22 -5.94
N ALA A 451 7.73 25.62 -5.86
CA ALA A 451 8.92 26.05 -6.60
C ALA A 451 9.11 25.38 -7.97
N CYS A 452 8.36 24.32 -8.26
CA CYS A 452 8.37 23.56 -9.52
C CYS A 452 7.27 24.04 -10.45
#